data_fe12236571b39a28ea2c7004b7d2c75f
#
_entry.id   fe12236571b39a28ea2c7004b7d2c75f
#
_cell.length_a   1.000
_cell.length_b   1.000
_cell.length_c   1.000
_cell.angle_alpha   90.00
_cell.angle_beta   90.00
_cell.angle_gamma   90.00
#
_symmetry.space_group_name_H-M   'P 1'
#
loop_
_entity.id
_entity.type
_entity.pdbx_description
1 polymer ?
#
loop_
_entity_poly.entity_id
_entity_poly.type
_entity_poly.pdbx_seq_one_letter_code
_entity_poly.pdbx_strand_id
1 'polypeptide(L)'
;MKEIKLKGGLNVPLFGSVEKFIVEDLEPKFIGILSEDYFGLKPKFLVSEGDQVRVGQPILEDKTNQGFKIVSPVSGVISSVNRGEKRALISVEIENDKKNSLFELNISGDIGEDLNNAGLWDSFRERPFDRVPNINSKPNYIFVNSCRKDPLELNPNLII
;
A
#
# COMPACT_ATOMS: atom_id res chain seq x y z
N MET A 1 18.28 -19.25 21.12
CA MET A 1 17.58 -17.95 21.02
C MET A 1 17.90 -17.16 22.28
N LYS A 2 18.39 -15.91 22.16
CA LYS A 2 18.79 -15.12 23.34
C LYS A 2 17.56 -14.35 23.80
N GLU A 3 17.03 -14.67 24.96
CA GLU A 3 15.88 -13.98 25.55
C GLU A 3 16.34 -12.67 26.18
N ILE A 4 15.74 -11.55 25.77
CA ILE A 4 16.00 -10.23 26.35
C ILE A 4 14.77 -9.84 27.16
N LYS A 5 14.92 -9.77 28.50
CA LYS A 5 13.87 -9.27 29.40
C LYS A 5 14.01 -7.78 29.58
N LEU A 6 13.01 -7.04 29.15
CA LEU A 6 12.88 -5.60 29.41
C LEU A 6 12.28 -5.38 30.79
N LYS A 7 12.95 -4.60 31.64
CA LYS A 7 12.45 -4.20 32.95
C LYS A 7 11.92 -2.77 32.88
N GLY A 8 10.61 -2.65 32.78
CA GLY A 8 9.94 -1.36 32.78
C GLY A 8 9.84 -0.71 31.40
N GLY A 9 9.05 0.31 31.31
CA GLY A 9 8.82 1.17 30.15
C GLY A 9 8.42 2.56 30.62
N LEU A 10 8.54 3.55 29.73
CA LEU A 10 8.03 4.88 29.98
C LEU A 10 6.57 4.93 29.53
N ASN A 11 5.68 5.19 30.49
CA ASN A 11 4.28 5.40 30.18
C ASN A 11 3.99 6.90 30.24
N VAL A 12 3.65 7.50 29.11
CA VAL A 12 3.25 8.91 29.04
C VAL A 12 1.73 8.96 29.24
N PRO A 13 1.23 9.51 30.36
CA PRO A 13 -0.21 9.61 30.60
C PRO A 13 -0.81 10.66 29.65
N LEU A 14 -1.54 10.21 28.65
CA LEU A 14 -2.37 11.04 27.79
C LEU A 14 -3.82 10.88 28.20
N PHE A 15 -4.55 12.01 28.25
CA PHE A 15 -5.98 12.01 28.49
C PHE A 15 -6.72 11.69 27.18
N GLY A 16 -7.65 10.77 27.24
CA GLY A 16 -8.49 10.37 26.12
C GLY A 16 -8.46 8.87 25.88
N SER A 17 -9.41 8.42 25.13
CA SER A 17 -9.49 7.05 24.63
C SER A 17 -10.13 7.08 23.25
N VAL A 18 -9.68 6.20 22.35
CA VAL A 18 -10.34 5.99 21.08
C VAL A 18 -11.67 5.27 21.33
N GLU A 19 -12.73 5.79 20.78
CA GLU A 19 -14.04 5.14 20.86
C GLU A 19 -14.02 3.82 20.08
N LYS A 20 -14.60 2.78 20.68
CA LYS A 20 -14.61 1.42 20.12
C LYS A 20 -15.85 1.20 19.26
N PHE A 21 -15.98 1.96 18.19
CA PHE A 21 -17.03 1.71 17.22
C PHE A 21 -16.45 1.70 15.80
N ILE A 22 -17.07 0.89 14.98
CA ILE A 22 -16.75 0.85 13.54
C ILE A 22 -17.61 1.92 12.89
N VAL A 23 -16.95 2.89 12.23
CA VAL A 23 -17.64 3.83 11.35
C VAL A 23 -18.14 3.04 10.14
N GLU A 24 -19.36 3.31 9.70
CA GLU A 24 -19.93 2.68 8.50
C GLU A 24 -18.97 2.80 7.31
N ASP A 25 -19.00 1.79 6.43
CA ASP A 25 -18.13 1.70 5.26
C ASP A 25 -18.25 2.98 4.41
N LEU A 26 -17.13 3.69 4.30
CA LEU A 26 -17.03 4.80 3.38
C LEU A 26 -16.85 4.22 1.96
N GLU A 27 -17.85 4.45 1.11
CA GLU A 27 -17.76 4.11 -0.31
C GLU A 27 -17.50 5.38 -1.15
N PRO A 28 -16.26 5.82 -1.26
CA PRO A 28 -15.93 7.03 -2.01
C PRO A 28 -16.25 6.83 -3.51
N LYS A 29 -16.74 7.90 -4.13
CA LYS A 29 -17.01 7.90 -5.58
C LYS A 29 -15.73 7.89 -6.39
N PHE A 30 -14.69 8.58 -5.90
CA PHE A 30 -13.38 8.65 -6.56
C PHE A 30 -12.29 8.23 -5.58
N ILE A 31 -11.29 7.52 -6.08
CA ILE A 31 -10.08 7.17 -5.35
C ILE A 31 -8.88 7.63 -6.16
N GLY A 32 -7.95 8.31 -5.50
CA GLY A 32 -6.71 8.80 -6.09
C GLY A 32 -5.51 8.00 -5.63
N ILE A 33 -4.64 7.61 -6.55
CA ILE A 33 -3.30 7.09 -6.27
C ILE A 33 -2.33 8.24 -6.48
N LEU A 34 -1.68 8.66 -5.39
CA LEU A 34 -0.79 9.81 -5.39
C LEU A 34 0.65 9.36 -5.63
N SER A 35 1.38 10.10 -6.47
CA SER A 35 2.79 9.79 -6.71
C SER A 35 3.68 10.08 -5.51
N GLU A 36 3.25 10.97 -4.61
CA GLU A 36 3.99 11.34 -3.39
C GLU A 36 4.04 10.21 -2.36
N ASP A 37 3.10 9.26 -2.42
CA ASP A 37 3.10 8.06 -1.57
C ASP A 37 4.24 7.09 -1.94
N TYR A 38 4.82 7.25 -3.13
CA TYR A 38 5.87 6.39 -3.67
C TYR A 38 7.15 7.19 -3.95
N PHE A 39 8.06 7.20 -2.99
CA PHE A 39 9.29 7.99 -3.08
C PHE A 39 10.11 7.67 -4.34
N GLY A 40 10.33 8.69 -5.18
CA GLY A 40 11.16 8.58 -6.38
C GLY A 40 10.53 7.82 -7.54
N LEU A 41 9.21 7.59 -7.52
CA LEU A 41 8.47 6.90 -8.57
C LEU A 41 8.71 7.51 -9.95
N LYS A 42 9.13 6.68 -10.89
CA LYS A 42 9.15 7.00 -12.33
C LYS A 42 8.12 6.12 -13.06
N PRO A 43 6.88 6.58 -13.16
CA PRO A 43 5.79 5.73 -13.59
C PRO A 43 5.90 5.34 -15.07
N LYS A 44 5.63 4.08 -15.34
CA LYS A 44 5.25 3.53 -16.63
C LYS A 44 3.78 3.13 -16.52
N PHE A 45 2.94 3.74 -17.30
CA PHE A 45 1.52 3.46 -17.31
C PHE A 45 1.24 2.15 -18.01
N LEU A 46 0.43 1.31 -17.40
CA LEU A 46 -0.07 0.05 -17.97
C LEU A 46 -1.51 0.20 -18.47
N VAL A 47 -2.15 1.32 -18.10
CA VAL A 47 -3.53 1.68 -18.45
C VAL A 47 -3.59 3.13 -18.91
N SER A 48 -4.69 3.50 -19.57
CA SER A 48 -5.00 4.83 -20.08
C SER A 48 -6.28 5.38 -19.46
N GLU A 49 -6.48 6.70 -19.57
CA GLU A 49 -7.78 7.31 -19.24
C GLU A 49 -8.91 6.67 -20.03
N GLY A 50 -10.01 6.36 -19.35
CA GLY A 50 -11.15 5.65 -19.90
C GLY A 50 -11.08 4.13 -19.79
N ASP A 51 -9.94 3.55 -19.45
CA ASP A 51 -9.83 2.10 -19.28
C ASP A 51 -10.57 1.62 -18.02
N GLN A 52 -11.23 0.48 -18.14
CA GLN A 52 -11.80 -0.22 -17.00
C GLN A 52 -10.72 -0.97 -16.25
N VAL A 53 -10.74 -0.88 -14.93
CA VAL A 53 -9.82 -1.57 -14.03
C VAL A 53 -10.57 -2.38 -12.99
N ARG A 54 -9.91 -3.40 -12.47
CA ARG A 54 -10.41 -4.26 -11.40
C ARG A 54 -9.54 -4.12 -10.16
N VAL A 55 -10.09 -4.45 -9.00
CA VAL A 55 -9.33 -4.50 -7.74
C VAL A 55 -8.12 -5.43 -7.90
N GLY A 56 -6.93 -4.95 -7.56
CA GLY A 56 -5.68 -5.72 -7.69
C GLY A 56 -5.07 -5.72 -9.10
N GLN A 57 -5.70 -5.08 -10.09
CA GLN A 57 -5.12 -4.98 -11.43
C GLN A 57 -3.94 -4.02 -11.46
N PRO A 58 -2.77 -4.41 -11.99
CA PRO A 58 -1.63 -3.50 -12.16
C PRO A 58 -1.98 -2.33 -13.10
N ILE A 59 -1.74 -1.11 -12.62
CA ILE A 59 -2.01 0.13 -13.36
C ILE A 59 -0.76 0.94 -13.66
N LEU A 60 0.25 0.83 -12.80
CA LEU A 60 1.54 1.48 -12.95
C LEU A 60 2.67 0.50 -12.66
N GLU A 61 3.81 0.72 -13.31
CA GLU A 61 5.09 0.06 -13.04
C GLU A 61 6.15 1.14 -12.78
N ASP A 62 7.04 0.93 -11.81
CA ASP A 62 8.15 1.83 -11.57
C ASP A 62 9.34 1.47 -12.48
N LYS A 63 9.82 2.46 -13.26
CA LYS A 63 11.01 2.30 -14.12
C LYS A 63 12.32 2.22 -13.36
N THR A 64 12.37 2.74 -12.13
CA THR A 64 13.58 2.72 -11.30
C THR A 64 13.72 1.43 -10.51
N ASN A 65 12.61 0.89 -10.03
CA ASN A 65 12.50 -0.42 -9.40
C ASN A 65 11.78 -1.35 -10.38
N GLN A 66 12.51 -1.76 -11.42
CA GLN A 66 11.93 -2.50 -12.55
C GLN A 66 11.16 -3.73 -12.09
N GLY A 67 9.91 -3.80 -12.51
CA GLY A 67 8.99 -4.86 -12.12
C GLY A 67 8.10 -4.52 -10.93
N PHE A 68 8.42 -3.48 -10.12
CA PHE A 68 7.55 -3.04 -9.04
C PHE A 68 6.24 -2.49 -9.60
N LYS A 69 5.12 -3.05 -9.16
CA LYS A 69 3.78 -2.75 -9.65
C LYS A 69 2.94 -2.05 -8.60
N ILE A 70 2.19 -1.06 -9.04
CA ILE A 70 1.14 -0.40 -8.26
C ILE A 70 -0.19 -0.85 -8.84
N VAL A 71 -1.05 -1.39 -8.00
CA VAL A 71 -2.33 -1.98 -8.40
C VAL A 71 -3.50 -1.08 -8.07
N SER A 72 -4.63 -1.28 -8.75
CA SER A 72 -5.86 -0.56 -8.45
C SER A 72 -6.47 -1.02 -7.14
N PRO A 73 -6.80 -0.11 -6.21
CA PRO A 73 -7.48 -0.44 -4.96
C PRO A 73 -8.98 -0.71 -5.13
N VAL A 74 -9.57 -0.30 -6.26
CA VAL A 74 -10.99 -0.46 -6.55
C VAL A 74 -11.23 -0.92 -7.97
N SER A 75 -12.45 -1.41 -8.24
CA SER A 75 -12.93 -1.59 -9.61
C SER A 75 -13.61 -0.31 -10.12
N GLY A 76 -13.46 -0.01 -11.39
CA GLY A 76 -14.04 1.18 -11.97
C GLY A 76 -13.38 1.61 -13.27
N VAL A 77 -13.35 2.92 -13.53
CA VAL A 77 -12.78 3.50 -14.73
C VAL A 77 -11.71 4.53 -14.35
N ILE A 78 -10.59 4.52 -15.05
CA ILE A 78 -9.58 5.57 -14.91
C ILE A 78 -10.19 6.89 -15.42
N SER A 79 -10.53 7.78 -14.48
CA SER A 79 -11.21 9.05 -14.82
C SER A 79 -10.23 10.12 -15.28
N SER A 80 -9.05 10.18 -14.66
CA SER A 80 -8.01 11.14 -15.03
C SER A 80 -6.61 10.71 -14.64
N VAL A 81 -5.61 11.21 -15.37
CA VAL A 81 -4.19 11.10 -15.04
C VAL A 81 -3.63 12.51 -14.92
N ASN A 82 -3.53 13.00 -13.70
CA ASN A 82 -3.08 14.35 -13.41
C ASN A 82 -1.55 14.44 -13.44
N ARG A 83 -1.04 15.41 -14.19
CA ARG A 83 0.39 15.64 -14.38
C ARG A 83 0.74 17.08 -14.03
N GLY A 84 1.86 17.24 -13.34
CA GLY A 84 2.44 18.53 -13.00
C GLY A 84 3.53 18.98 -13.97
N GLU A 85 4.41 19.83 -13.45
CA GLU A 85 5.57 20.32 -14.20
C GLU A 85 6.42 19.18 -14.73
N LYS A 86 7.00 19.38 -15.92
CA LYS A 86 7.84 18.37 -16.60
C LYS A 86 7.18 17.01 -16.79
N ARG A 87 5.83 16.98 -16.84
CA ARG A 87 5.02 15.76 -16.93
C ARG A 87 5.16 14.79 -15.75
N ALA A 88 5.59 15.28 -14.60
CA ALA A 88 5.62 14.48 -13.37
C ALA A 88 4.20 14.01 -13.05
N LEU A 89 4.04 12.75 -12.66
CA LEU A 89 2.75 12.26 -12.18
C LEU A 89 2.40 12.95 -10.86
N ILE A 90 1.18 13.45 -10.75
CA ILE A 90 0.58 13.91 -9.49
C ILE A 90 -0.32 12.82 -8.95
N SER A 91 -1.33 12.43 -9.71
CA SER A 91 -2.29 11.40 -9.29
C SER A 91 -2.88 10.64 -10.48
N VAL A 92 -3.36 9.44 -10.19
CA VAL A 92 -4.28 8.68 -11.06
C VAL A 92 -5.59 8.57 -10.31
N GLU A 93 -6.67 9.06 -10.91
CA GLU A 93 -8.00 9.02 -10.32
C GLU A 93 -8.83 7.92 -10.95
N ILE A 94 -9.54 7.19 -10.11
CA ILE A 94 -10.39 6.07 -10.51
C ILE A 94 -11.80 6.37 -10.01
N GLU A 95 -12.76 6.41 -10.93
CA GLU A 95 -14.19 6.46 -10.57
C GLU A 95 -14.62 5.06 -10.18
N ASN A 96 -14.97 4.91 -8.89
CA ASN A 96 -15.33 3.64 -8.29
C ASN A 96 -16.72 3.19 -8.76
N ASP A 97 -16.82 2.00 -9.34
CA ASP A 97 -18.08 1.41 -9.78
C ASP A 97 -18.81 0.63 -8.67
N LYS A 98 -18.17 0.53 -7.48
CA LYS A 98 -18.68 -0.15 -6.28
C LYS A 98 -18.99 -1.64 -6.46
N LYS A 99 -18.57 -2.25 -7.56
CA LYS A 99 -18.81 -3.67 -7.84
C LYS A 99 -17.78 -4.58 -7.20
N ASN A 100 -16.62 -4.00 -6.80
CA ASN A 100 -15.50 -4.73 -6.22
C ASN A 100 -15.07 -5.95 -7.07
N SER A 101 -15.12 -5.78 -8.40
CA SER A 101 -14.70 -6.83 -9.34
C SER A 101 -13.21 -7.11 -9.18
N LEU A 102 -12.85 -8.35 -8.87
CA LEU A 102 -11.47 -8.75 -8.61
C LEU A 102 -10.71 -9.02 -9.91
N PHE A 103 -9.45 -8.65 -9.93
CA PHE A 103 -8.51 -9.09 -10.96
C PHE A 103 -7.99 -10.48 -10.61
N GLU A 104 -8.07 -11.42 -11.56
CA GLU A 104 -7.54 -12.77 -11.36
C GLU A 104 -6.02 -12.75 -11.45
N LEU A 105 -5.39 -13.14 -10.36
CA LEU A 105 -3.94 -13.23 -10.26
C LEU A 105 -3.49 -14.65 -10.59
N ASN A 106 -2.57 -14.77 -11.54
CA ASN A 106 -1.89 -16.03 -11.79
C ASN A 106 -0.73 -16.17 -10.81
N ILE A 107 -0.78 -17.18 -9.95
CA ILE A 107 0.26 -17.47 -8.97
C ILE A 107 1.38 -18.25 -9.66
N SER A 108 2.58 -17.69 -9.64
CA SER A 108 3.78 -18.28 -10.26
C SER A 108 4.46 -19.32 -9.36
N GLY A 109 4.27 -19.19 -8.04
CA GLY A 109 4.97 -19.97 -7.02
C GLY A 109 6.26 -19.31 -6.52
N ASP A 110 6.70 -18.21 -7.14
CA ASP A 110 7.70 -17.32 -6.56
C ASP A 110 7.01 -16.30 -5.66
N ILE A 111 7.28 -16.39 -4.37
CA ILE A 111 6.62 -15.55 -3.35
C ILE A 111 6.86 -14.06 -3.62
N GLY A 112 8.06 -13.67 -4.04
CA GLY A 112 8.40 -12.27 -4.31
C GLY A 112 7.61 -11.73 -5.50
N GLU A 113 7.56 -12.50 -6.58
CA GLU A 113 6.80 -12.15 -7.77
C GLU A 113 5.30 -12.10 -7.48
N ASP A 114 4.78 -13.09 -6.76
CA ASP A 114 3.36 -13.17 -6.42
C ASP A 114 2.91 -12.02 -5.53
N LEU A 115 3.70 -11.64 -4.51
CA LEU A 115 3.44 -10.49 -3.66
C LEU A 115 3.47 -9.17 -4.44
N ASN A 116 4.42 -9.03 -5.37
CA ASN A 116 4.49 -7.85 -6.23
C ASN A 116 3.29 -7.77 -7.18
N ASN A 117 2.92 -8.88 -7.81
CA ASN A 117 1.77 -8.93 -8.70
C ASN A 117 0.45 -8.66 -7.97
N ALA A 118 0.38 -9.02 -6.69
CA ALA A 118 -0.76 -8.74 -5.81
C ALA A 118 -0.78 -7.29 -5.27
N GLY A 119 0.25 -6.47 -5.55
CA GLY A 119 0.38 -5.12 -5.01
C GLY A 119 0.72 -5.08 -3.53
N LEU A 120 1.25 -6.17 -2.97
CA LEU A 120 1.60 -6.25 -1.55
C LEU A 120 3.08 -5.94 -1.26
N TRP A 121 3.90 -5.78 -2.31
CA TRP A 121 5.32 -5.51 -2.16
C TRP A 121 5.63 -4.17 -1.49
N ASP A 122 4.79 -3.17 -1.69
CA ASP A 122 4.91 -1.85 -1.07
C ASP A 122 4.71 -1.85 0.45
N SER A 123 4.14 -2.94 1.01
CA SER A 123 4.03 -3.11 2.46
C SER A 123 5.37 -3.38 3.15
N PHE A 124 6.37 -3.80 2.38
CA PHE A 124 7.72 -3.98 2.91
C PHE A 124 8.50 -2.66 2.95
N ARG A 125 9.28 -2.48 4.01
CA ARG A 125 10.16 -1.32 4.18
C ARG A 125 11.57 -1.76 4.52
N GLU A 126 12.52 -1.31 3.71
CA GLU A 126 13.94 -1.57 3.91
C GLU A 126 14.54 -0.57 4.91
N ARG A 127 15.21 -1.09 5.93
CA ARG A 127 15.92 -0.28 6.91
C ARG A 127 17.36 0.00 6.46
N PRO A 128 17.95 1.17 6.79
CA PRO A 128 17.44 2.22 7.70
C PRO A 128 16.60 3.31 7.02
N PHE A 129 16.43 3.29 5.70
CA PHE A 129 15.89 4.41 4.93
C PHE A 129 14.37 4.41 4.76
N ASP A 130 13.68 3.40 5.25
CA ASP A 130 12.22 3.24 5.18
C ASP A 130 11.67 3.31 3.74
N ARG A 131 12.38 2.71 2.81
CA ARG A 131 12.01 2.65 1.39
C ARG A 131 11.42 1.30 1.02
N VAL A 132 10.59 1.29 -0.01
CA VAL A 132 10.19 0.03 -0.65
C VAL A 132 11.45 -0.66 -1.20
N PRO A 133 11.72 -1.91 -0.82
CA PRO A 133 12.90 -2.61 -1.28
C PRO A 133 12.85 -2.86 -2.79
N ASN A 134 14.03 -3.03 -3.40
CA ASN A 134 14.08 -3.48 -4.79
C ASN A 134 13.45 -4.86 -4.92
N ILE A 135 12.66 -5.06 -5.99
CA ILE A 135 11.91 -6.32 -6.20
C ILE A 135 12.83 -7.56 -6.24
N ASN A 136 14.07 -7.38 -6.64
CA ASN A 136 15.05 -8.46 -6.69
C ASN A 136 15.87 -8.61 -5.40
N SER A 137 15.64 -7.77 -4.38
CA SER A 137 16.37 -7.84 -3.12
C SER A 137 15.92 -9.05 -2.30
N LYS A 138 16.89 -9.71 -1.66
CA LYS A 138 16.62 -10.82 -0.74
C LYS A 138 16.98 -10.37 0.67
N PRO A 139 15.99 -10.30 1.59
CA PRO A 139 16.25 -9.89 2.95
C PRO A 139 16.98 -10.99 3.72
N ASN A 140 17.92 -10.62 4.59
CA ASN A 140 18.50 -11.54 5.56
C ASN A 140 17.55 -11.83 6.73
N TYR A 141 16.73 -10.82 7.08
CA TYR A 141 15.76 -10.90 8.17
C TYR A 141 14.51 -10.10 7.81
N ILE A 142 13.35 -10.60 8.20
CA ILE A 142 12.07 -9.92 8.11
C ILE A 142 11.53 -9.71 9.52
N PHE A 143 11.25 -8.46 9.87
CA PHE A 143 10.63 -8.09 11.13
C PHE A 143 9.16 -7.78 10.89
N VAL A 144 8.28 -8.54 11.56
CA VAL A 144 6.85 -8.27 11.55
C VAL A 144 6.48 -7.65 12.88
N ASN A 145 5.95 -6.43 12.85
CA ASN A 145 5.48 -5.74 14.04
C ASN A 145 3.95 -5.62 13.98
N SER A 146 3.26 -6.43 14.78
CA SER A 146 1.80 -6.38 14.91
C SER A 146 1.33 -5.53 16.10
N CYS A 147 2.28 -5.03 16.91
CA CYS A 147 2.00 -4.30 18.14
C CYS A 147 2.55 -2.88 18.05
N ARG A 148 1.90 -2.02 17.30
CA ARG A 148 2.11 -0.59 17.42
C ARG A 148 1.47 -0.14 18.73
N LYS A 149 2.24 0.49 19.60
CA LYS A 149 1.76 1.07 20.87
C LYS A 149 1.99 2.57 20.86
N ASP A 150 1.39 3.23 19.89
CA ASP A 150 1.33 4.68 19.92
C ASP A 150 0.26 5.12 20.94
N PRO A 151 0.47 6.22 21.66
CA PRO A 151 -0.54 6.76 22.55
C PRO A 151 -1.84 7.00 21.77
N LEU A 152 -2.97 6.55 22.29
CA LEU A 152 -4.30 6.66 21.67
C LEU A 152 -4.52 5.76 20.43
N GLU A 153 -3.68 4.79 20.19
CA GLU A 153 -3.90 3.80 19.13
C GLU A 153 -4.99 2.80 19.52
N LEU A 154 -5.75 2.35 18.53
CA LEU A 154 -6.71 1.26 18.70
C LEU A 154 -5.97 -0.02 19.11
N ASN A 155 -6.54 -0.76 20.07
CA ASN A 155 -6.03 -2.05 20.44
C ASN A 155 -6.14 -3.00 19.23
N PRO A 156 -5.03 -3.55 18.69
CA PRO A 156 -5.06 -4.42 17.52
C PRO A 156 -5.94 -5.66 17.71
N ASN A 157 -6.16 -6.12 18.94
CA ASN A 157 -7.08 -7.22 19.23
C ASN A 157 -8.57 -6.89 18.94
N LEU A 158 -8.88 -5.66 18.56
CA LEU A 158 -10.23 -5.27 18.13
C LEU A 158 -10.41 -5.34 16.62
N ILE A 159 -9.32 -5.53 15.88
CA ILE A 159 -9.29 -5.50 14.41
C ILE A 159 -9.07 -6.90 13.82
N ILE A 160 -8.53 -7.84 14.62
CA ILE A 160 -8.20 -9.20 14.21
C ILE A 160 -9.27 -10.20 14.67
#